data_326443fe95eb6b940c2ebe4f62a833fe
#
_entry.id   326443fe95eb6b940c2ebe4f62a833fe
#
_cell.length_a   1.000
_cell.length_b   1.000
_cell.length_c   1.000
_cell.angle_alpha   90.00
_cell.angle_beta   90.00
_cell.angle_gamma   90.00
#
_symmetry.space_group_name_H-M   'P 1'
#
loop_
_entity.id
_entity.type
_entity.pdbx_description
1 polymer ?
#
loop_
_entity_poly.entity_id
_entity_poly.type
_entity_poly.pdbx_seq_one_letter_code
_entity_poly.pdbx_strand_id
1 'polypeptide(L)'
;FGDEFKDATYTIANGIHDGNVLGFDPCMKLLNDDYEVRKAAGYRACGTNDEDKIYADESLTKCFQSYLNDKTMIEIEKEIPASNYTGDTKEADEYRNAVVHDIVKNWNNVTVGGKFHGIFATSSIEQAFAYYKIFKDTAPNLKVTVLVDPSTDGTYGAEKEIALKEIIADYNANFYKTEKFTLETYDQMKTNVSWRLAHKETFKNLKKEQYLNLLIVVNQMLTGFDSKYVNVLYMDKILDYENLIQAMSRTNRILGNEKRHGIIHFYRKPHIMKKNVEDAVRTYSGENTQGVFVNKLPGNLKKMEETYSEIQDLFVKAGIPDFSKLPDDDATVAKFVKLYNKFNAYLDAAKVQGFSWDKNSYFVGESEVGTPEKEFPVQDGTTAVLRESVSLGVLQSSFDSLTQRYVEVVKGGKGTGSG
;
A
#
# COMPACT_ATOMS: atom_id res chain seq x y z
N PHE A 1 -31.21 24.08 -13.91
CA PHE A 1 -30.70 22.97 -14.70
C PHE A 1 -31.04 21.70 -13.93
N GLY A 2 -32.02 20.97 -14.45
CA GLY A 2 -32.71 19.93 -13.70
C GLY A 2 -32.01 18.56 -13.78
N ASP A 3 -32.62 17.61 -13.11
CA ASP A 3 -32.21 16.23 -12.81
C ASP A 3 -31.78 15.35 -14.02
N GLU A 4 -31.72 15.84 -15.24
CA GLU A 4 -31.39 15.07 -16.44
C GLU A 4 -29.89 14.74 -16.62
N PHE A 5 -28.99 15.30 -15.79
CA PHE A 5 -27.55 15.02 -15.87
C PHE A 5 -27.04 14.00 -14.85
N LYS A 6 -27.89 13.44 -13.99
CA LYS A 6 -27.49 12.43 -13.00
C LYS A 6 -27.20 11.06 -13.58
N ASP A 7 -27.71 10.74 -14.77
CA ASP A 7 -27.61 9.40 -15.36
C ASP A 7 -26.39 9.18 -16.30
N ALA A 8 -25.51 10.16 -16.47
CA ALA A 8 -24.42 10.10 -17.44
C ALA A 8 -23.02 10.30 -16.84
N THR A 9 -22.86 10.27 -15.51
CA THR A 9 -21.52 10.43 -14.90
C THR A 9 -20.74 9.13 -14.96
N TYR A 10 -19.72 9.08 -15.84
CA TYR A 10 -18.77 7.97 -15.87
C TYR A 10 -17.94 7.96 -14.59
N THR A 11 -18.18 6.98 -13.75
CA THR A 11 -17.56 6.86 -12.41
C THR A 11 -16.23 6.10 -12.46
N ILE A 12 -15.47 6.17 -11.35
CA ILE A 12 -14.26 5.34 -11.20
C ILE A 12 -14.58 3.84 -11.28
N ALA A 13 -15.72 3.42 -10.71
CA ALA A 13 -16.20 2.04 -10.80
C ALA A 13 -16.44 1.60 -12.25
N ASN A 14 -17.04 2.47 -13.07
CA ASN A 14 -17.21 2.24 -14.50
C ASN A 14 -15.84 2.08 -15.20
N GLY A 15 -14.89 2.96 -14.90
CA GLY A 15 -13.55 2.89 -15.49
C GLY A 15 -12.80 1.61 -15.16
N ILE A 16 -12.99 1.07 -13.96
CA ILE A 16 -12.39 -0.21 -13.55
C ILE A 16 -13.14 -1.38 -14.21
N HIS A 17 -14.46 -1.34 -14.24
CA HIS A 17 -15.28 -2.36 -14.88
C HIS A 17 -14.98 -2.49 -16.38
N ASP A 18 -14.81 -1.35 -17.07
CA ASP A 18 -14.51 -1.30 -18.51
C ASP A 18 -13.02 -1.60 -18.81
N GLY A 19 -12.21 -1.84 -17.78
CA GLY A 19 -10.78 -2.12 -17.93
C GLY A 19 -9.94 -0.91 -18.36
N ASN A 20 -10.44 0.32 -18.20
CA ASN A 20 -9.71 1.54 -18.54
C ASN A 20 -8.69 1.95 -17.47
N VAL A 21 -8.91 1.55 -16.22
CA VAL A 21 -8.03 1.76 -15.07
C VAL A 21 -8.07 0.54 -14.16
N LEU A 22 -7.07 0.41 -13.29
CA LEU A 22 -6.98 -0.67 -12.30
C LEU A 22 -7.78 -0.34 -11.03
N GLY A 23 -8.19 -1.36 -10.28
CA GLY A 23 -8.72 -1.21 -8.94
C GLY A 23 -7.65 -0.78 -7.94
N PHE A 24 -8.05 -0.50 -6.70
CA PHE A 24 -7.19 -0.04 -5.62
C PHE A 24 -7.03 -1.09 -4.52
N ASP A 25 -5.85 -1.15 -3.92
CA ASP A 25 -5.55 -1.86 -2.67
C ASP A 25 -5.15 -0.84 -1.58
N PRO A 26 -6.11 -0.22 -0.89
CA PRO A 26 -5.82 0.65 0.24
C PRO A 26 -5.47 -0.19 1.47
N CYS A 27 -4.31 0.10 2.07
CA CYS A 27 -3.74 -0.59 3.21
C CYS A 27 -3.56 0.40 4.36
N MET A 28 -4.29 0.21 5.46
CA MET A 28 -4.22 1.04 6.66
C MET A 28 -3.16 0.49 7.60
N LYS A 29 -1.96 1.07 7.56
CA LYS A 29 -0.78 0.53 8.26
C LYS A 29 -0.81 0.86 9.75
N LEU A 30 -0.90 -0.17 10.58
CA LEU A 30 -0.69 -0.08 12.02
C LEU A 30 0.81 -0.24 12.30
N LEU A 31 1.46 0.82 12.78
CA LEU A 31 2.86 0.78 13.22
C LEU A 31 2.97 0.31 14.68
N ASN A 32 1.92 0.50 15.46
CA ASN A 32 1.69 -0.03 16.80
C ASN A 32 0.32 -0.69 16.81
N ASP A 33 0.10 -1.66 17.68
CA ASP A 33 -1.23 -2.24 17.84
C ASP A 33 -2.20 -1.26 18.55
N ASP A 34 -3.48 -1.50 18.37
CA ASP A 34 -4.53 -0.62 18.89
C ASP A 34 -4.50 -0.53 20.41
N TYR A 35 -4.15 -1.61 21.11
CA TYR A 35 -4.08 -1.62 22.56
C TYR A 35 -2.97 -0.68 23.07
N GLU A 36 -1.79 -0.72 22.47
CA GLU A 36 -0.69 0.17 22.84
C GLU A 36 -1.02 1.65 22.55
N VAL A 37 -1.72 1.91 21.44
CA VAL A 37 -2.19 3.27 21.11
C VAL A 37 -3.23 3.76 22.14
N ARG A 38 -4.18 2.89 22.54
CA ARG A 38 -5.17 3.17 23.62
C ARG A 38 -4.50 3.46 24.93
N LYS A 39 -3.56 2.60 25.31
CA LYS A 39 -2.80 2.71 26.57
C LYS A 39 -2.01 4.02 26.63
N ALA A 40 -1.28 4.35 25.57
CA ALA A 40 -0.55 5.61 25.49
C ALA A 40 -1.47 6.84 25.54
N ALA A 41 -2.64 6.79 24.92
CA ALA A 41 -3.64 7.86 25.00
C ALA A 41 -4.21 7.98 26.41
N GLY A 42 -4.50 6.88 27.07
CA GLY A 42 -4.96 6.83 28.47
C GLY A 42 -3.93 7.43 29.44
N TYR A 43 -2.65 7.12 29.30
CA TYR A 43 -1.57 7.72 30.10
C TYR A 43 -1.50 9.24 29.91
N ARG A 44 -1.61 9.72 28.69
CA ARG A 44 -1.65 11.18 28.45
C ARG A 44 -2.85 11.82 29.13
N ALA A 45 -4.02 11.22 29.04
CA ALA A 45 -5.24 11.74 29.65
C ALA A 45 -5.15 11.75 31.18
N CYS A 46 -4.51 10.75 31.78
CA CYS A 46 -4.27 10.69 33.24
C CYS A 46 -3.10 11.58 33.70
N GLY A 47 -2.28 12.10 32.78
CA GLY A 47 -1.09 12.90 33.12
C GLY A 47 0.03 12.10 33.78
N THR A 48 -0.01 10.78 33.75
CA THR A 48 0.99 9.86 34.28
C THR A 48 0.96 8.52 33.56
N ASN A 49 2.11 7.88 33.49
CA ASN A 49 2.27 6.49 33.01
C ASN A 49 2.52 5.47 34.14
N ASP A 50 2.41 5.93 35.37
CA ASP A 50 2.54 5.11 36.59
C ASP A 50 1.19 4.42 36.86
N GLU A 51 1.08 3.15 36.52
CA GLU A 51 -0.17 2.38 36.67
C GLU A 51 -0.58 2.25 38.14
N ASP A 52 0.36 2.16 39.08
CA ASP A 52 0.03 2.08 40.52
C ASP A 52 -0.69 3.35 40.98
N LYS A 53 -0.26 4.53 40.50
CA LYS A 53 -0.95 5.80 40.78
C LYS A 53 -2.32 5.87 40.12
N ILE A 54 -2.43 5.39 38.88
CA ILE A 54 -3.70 5.37 38.16
C ILE A 54 -4.73 4.51 38.92
N TYR A 55 -4.35 3.30 39.31
CA TYR A 55 -5.27 2.38 39.99
C TYR A 55 -5.50 2.71 41.47
N ALA A 56 -4.65 3.53 42.10
CA ALA A 56 -4.90 4.04 43.46
C ALA A 56 -5.93 5.18 43.50
N ASP A 57 -6.22 5.84 42.38
CA ASP A 57 -7.20 6.93 42.27
C ASP A 57 -8.39 6.52 41.39
N GLU A 58 -9.59 6.55 41.98
CA GLU A 58 -10.81 6.11 41.28
C GLU A 58 -11.11 6.93 40.03
N SER A 59 -10.83 8.25 40.03
CA SER A 59 -11.06 9.10 38.87
C SER A 59 -10.09 8.82 37.74
N LEU A 60 -8.81 8.63 38.08
CA LEU A 60 -7.79 8.24 37.07
C LEU A 60 -8.06 6.82 36.53
N THR A 61 -8.48 5.88 37.38
CA THR A 61 -8.87 4.53 36.96
C THR A 61 -10.02 4.61 35.95
N LYS A 62 -11.09 5.35 36.23
CA LYS A 62 -12.22 5.51 35.30
C LYS A 62 -11.78 6.16 33.99
N CYS A 63 -10.96 7.19 34.06
CA CYS A 63 -10.41 7.86 32.89
C CYS A 63 -9.62 6.86 32.03
N PHE A 64 -8.66 6.15 32.62
CA PHE A 64 -7.80 5.19 31.91
C PHE A 64 -8.60 4.06 31.27
N GLN A 65 -9.55 3.49 32.02
CA GLN A 65 -10.41 2.41 31.52
C GLN A 65 -11.29 2.87 30.34
N SER A 66 -11.74 4.12 30.32
CA SER A 66 -12.51 4.65 29.19
C SER A 66 -11.71 4.68 27.89
N TYR A 67 -10.40 4.95 27.96
CA TYR A 67 -9.52 4.84 26.79
C TYR A 67 -9.27 3.40 26.34
N LEU A 68 -9.14 2.48 27.29
CA LEU A 68 -8.91 1.08 26.96
C LEU A 68 -10.14 0.42 26.34
N ASN A 69 -11.36 0.74 26.85
CA ASN A 69 -12.55 -0.07 26.56
C ASN A 69 -13.68 0.70 25.85
N ASP A 70 -13.87 2.00 26.12
CA ASP A 70 -15.11 2.70 25.70
C ASP A 70 -14.90 3.56 24.45
N LYS A 71 -13.77 4.29 24.36
CA LYS A 71 -13.50 5.17 23.21
C LYS A 71 -13.20 4.36 21.94
N THR A 72 -13.72 4.82 20.82
CA THR A 72 -13.35 4.28 19.50
C THR A 72 -11.94 4.70 19.11
N MET A 73 -11.26 3.92 18.26
CA MET A 73 -9.94 4.30 17.75
C MET A 73 -9.95 5.62 16.97
N ILE A 74 -11.05 5.95 16.28
CA ILE A 74 -11.22 7.24 15.61
C ILE A 74 -11.20 8.41 16.61
N GLU A 75 -11.87 8.27 17.76
CA GLU A 75 -11.83 9.28 18.82
C GLU A 75 -10.43 9.43 19.40
N ILE A 76 -9.77 8.32 19.68
CA ILE A 76 -8.38 8.30 20.18
C ILE A 76 -7.42 8.94 19.18
N GLU A 77 -7.50 8.58 17.91
CA GLU A 77 -6.64 9.15 16.87
C GLU A 77 -6.83 10.66 16.70
N LYS A 78 -8.04 11.19 16.91
CA LYS A 78 -8.28 12.64 16.92
C LYS A 78 -7.51 13.37 18.03
N GLU A 79 -7.35 12.71 19.16
CA GLU A 79 -6.69 13.27 20.35
C GLU A 79 -5.15 13.12 20.31
N ILE A 80 -4.60 12.30 19.37
CA ILE A 80 -3.14 12.19 19.23
C ILE A 80 -2.56 13.53 18.75
N PRO A 81 -1.62 14.12 19.52
CA PRO A 81 -1.02 15.40 19.16
C PRO A 81 -0.26 15.34 17.84
N ALA A 82 -0.22 16.46 17.13
CA ALA A 82 0.58 16.57 15.90
C ALA A 82 2.07 16.30 16.15
N SER A 83 2.60 16.64 17.34
CA SER A 83 3.96 16.38 17.76
C SER A 83 4.36 14.90 17.79
N ASN A 84 3.40 13.97 17.83
CA ASN A 84 3.69 12.54 17.70
C ASN A 84 4.09 12.13 16.27
N TYR A 85 3.81 12.97 15.29
CA TYR A 85 4.05 12.70 13.88
C TYR A 85 5.04 13.67 13.24
N THR A 86 5.13 14.90 13.78
CA THR A 86 5.83 16.04 13.16
C THR A 86 6.66 16.79 14.19
N GLY A 87 7.67 17.52 13.74
CA GLY A 87 8.60 18.27 14.61
C GLY A 87 9.78 17.41 15.09
N ASP A 88 10.49 17.94 16.08
CA ASP A 88 11.74 17.37 16.60
C ASP A 88 11.52 16.67 17.96
N THR A 89 10.42 15.94 18.09
CA THR A 89 10.11 15.11 19.25
C THR A 89 10.61 13.69 19.06
N LYS A 90 10.89 13.00 20.16
CA LYS A 90 11.29 11.60 20.15
C LYS A 90 10.20 10.71 19.52
N GLU A 91 8.95 10.98 19.84
CA GLU A 91 7.79 10.27 19.29
C GLU A 91 7.68 10.44 17.79
N ALA A 92 7.91 11.65 17.26
CA ALA A 92 7.90 11.89 15.82
C ALA A 92 9.08 11.20 15.11
N ASP A 93 10.25 11.14 15.75
CA ASP A 93 11.41 10.43 15.21
C ASP A 93 11.16 8.91 15.18
N GLU A 94 10.67 8.33 16.27
CA GLU A 94 10.29 6.91 16.33
C GLU A 94 9.24 6.56 15.28
N TYR A 95 8.23 7.40 15.13
CA TYR A 95 7.19 7.23 14.11
C TYR A 95 7.78 7.25 12.69
N ARG A 96 8.59 8.27 12.34
CA ARG A 96 9.20 8.37 11.01
C ARG A 96 10.09 7.18 10.69
N ASN A 97 10.90 6.74 11.67
CA ASN A 97 11.75 5.56 11.50
C ASN A 97 10.92 4.28 11.26
N ALA A 98 9.81 4.10 11.99
CA ALA A 98 8.91 2.96 11.80
C ALA A 98 8.27 2.98 10.40
N VAL A 99 7.83 4.14 9.91
CA VAL A 99 7.31 4.31 8.53
C VAL A 99 8.35 3.92 7.50
N VAL A 100 9.57 4.46 7.60
CA VAL A 100 10.66 4.14 6.64
C VAL A 100 11.00 2.66 6.68
N HIS A 101 11.08 2.08 7.89
CA HIS A 101 11.36 0.65 8.03
C HIS A 101 10.29 -0.22 7.34
N ASP A 102 9.00 0.09 7.52
CA ASP A 102 7.92 -0.64 6.83
C ASP A 102 8.02 -0.49 5.31
N ILE A 103 8.29 0.72 4.80
CA ILE A 103 8.45 0.97 3.37
C ILE A 103 9.61 0.14 2.81
N VAL A 104 10.79 0.19 3.44
CA VAL A 104 12.00 -0.50 2.97
C VAL A 104 11.83 -2.02 3.03
N LYS A 105 11.28 -2.53 4.13
CA LYS A 105 10.99 -3.96 4.32
C LYS A 105 10.08 -4.53 3.23
N ASN A 106 9.06 -3.78 2.82
CA ASN A 106 8.07 -4.23 1.85
C ASN A 106 8.36 -3.78 0.41
N TRP A 107 9.41 -3.01 0.17
CA TRP A 107 9.70 -2.37 -1.11
C TRP A 107 9.66 -3.33 -2.30
N ASN A 108 10.38 -4.44 -2.21
CA ASN A 108 10.47 -5.40 -3.30
C ASN A 108 9.13 -6.05 -3.65
N ASN A 109 8.28 -6.28 -2.64
CA ASN A 109 6.96 -6.88 -2.85
C ASN A 109 6.03 -5.92 -3.60
N VAL A 110 5.89 -4.68 -3.11
CA VAL A 110 4.97 -3.70 -3.68
C VAL A 110 5.44 -3.13 -5.02
N THR A 111 6.77 -3.17 -5.31
CA THR A 111 7.34 -2.66 -6.56
C THR A 111 7.71 -3.77 -7.56
N VAL A 112 7.33 -5.02 -7.27
CA VAL A 112 7.66 -6.19 -8.10
C VAL A 112 9.18 -6.27 -8.36
N GLY A 113 9.95 -6.37 -7.26
CA GLY A 113 11.40 -6.43 -7.31
C GLY A 113 12.06 -5.12 -7.79
N GLY A 114 11.45 -3.96 -7.54
CA GLY A 114 11.96 -2.65 -7.96
C GLY A 114 11.72 -2.32 -9.43
N LYS A 115 10.75 -3.00 -10.07
CA LYS A 115 10.33 -2.70 -11.45
C LYS A 115 9.49 -1.42 -11.53
N PHE A 116 8.71 -1.15 -10.48
CA PHE A 116 7.83 -0.01 -10.37
C PHE A 116 8.38 1.04 -9.40
N HIS A 117 7.85 2.26 -9.50
CA HIS A 117 8.20 3.40 -8.68
C HIS A 117 7.15 3.65 -7.60
N GLY A 118 7.57 4.34 -6.53
CA GLY A 118 6.69 4.83 -5.49
C GLY A 118 6.64 6.36 -5.42
N ILE A 119 5.52 6.87 -4.93
CA ILE A 119 5.37 8.25 -4.47
C ILE A 119 5.08 8.21 -2.97
N PHE A 120 5.74 9.09 -2.19
CA PHE A 120 5.50 9.24 -0.77
C PHE A 120 5.03 10.66 -0.46
N ALA A 121 3.77 10.80 -0.10
CA ALA A 121 3.15 12.07 0.22
C ALA A 121 3.24 12.36 1.72
N THR A 122 3.83 13.50 2.05
CA THR A 122 4.03 13.98 3.43
C THR A 122 3.19 15.23 3.71
N SER A 123 3.07 15.60 4.99
CA SER A 123 2.24 16.72 5.41
C SER A 123 2.89 18.09 5.27
N SER A 124 4.23 18.18 5.27
CA SER A 124 4.99 19.42 5.16
C SER A 124 6.34 19.23 4.53
N ILE A 125 7.00 20.33 4.19
CA ILE A 125 8.35 20.35 3.61
C ILE A 125 9.36 19.79 4.63
N GLU A 126 9.25 20.18 5.90
CA GLU A 126 10.09 19.68 6.99
C GLU A 126 9.99 18.15 7.12
N GLN A 127 8.77 17.62 7.05
CA GLN A 127 8.56 16.18 7.06
C GLN A 127 9.19 15.49 5.85
N ALA A 128 9.05 16.08 4.66
CA ALA A 128 9.66 15.53 3.45
C ALA A 128 11.19 15.43 3.59
N PHE A 129 11.83 16.46 4.15
CA PHE A 129 13.27 16.47 4.37
C PHE A 129 13.69 15.51 5.48
N ALA A 130 12.94 15.42 6.58
CA ALA A 130 13.20 14.48 7.66
C ALA A 130 13.16 13.02 7.14
N TYR A 131 12.11 12.65 6.42
CA TYR A 131 12.04 11.33 5.77
C TYR A 131 13.15 11.08 4.78
N TYR A 132 13.51 12.07 3.97
CA TYR A 132 14.61 11.95 3.01
C TYR A 132 15.93 11.58 3.67
N LYS A 133 16.28 12.23 4.79
CA LYS A 133 17.48 11.91 5.57
C LYS A 133 17.44 10.47 6.09
N ILE A 134 16.32 10.04 6.67
CA ILE A 134 16.18 8.67 7.18
C ILE A 134 16.32 7.64 6.04
N PHE A 135 15.74 7.88 4.86
CA PHE A 135 15.95 6.99 3.70
C PHE A 135 17.41 6.93 3.25
N LYS A 136 18.12 8.07 3.23
CA LYS A 136 19.55 8.09 2.90
C LYS A 136 20.38 7.20 3.81
N ASP A 137 20.07 7.23 5.11
CA ASP A 137 20.82 6.47 6.13
C ASP A 137 20.41 5.00 6.13
N THR A 138 19.11 4.71 6.01
CA THR A 138 18.56 3.36 6.18
C THR A 138 18.63 2.52 4.91
N ALA A 139 18.47 3.15 3.74
CA ALA A 139 18.35 2.48 2.44
C ALA A 139 19.15 3.19 1.34
N PRO A 140 20.50 3.30 1.45
CA PRO A 140 21.33 4.07 0.53
C PRO A 140 21.30 3.57 -0.92
N ASN A 141 20.89 2.32 -1.14
CA ASN A 141 20.71 1.75 -2.48
C ASN A 141 19.39 2.13 -3.13
N LEU A 142 18.44 2.68 -2.37
CA LEU A 142 17.15 3.15 -2.88
C LEU A 142 17.30 4.60 -3.33
N LYS A 143 17.22 4.86 -4.61
CA LYS A 143 17.33 6.22 -5.14
C LYS A 143 16.06 7.00 -4.82
N VAL A 144 16.17 7.88 -3.85
CA VAL A 144 15.10 8.74 -3.34
C VAL A 144 15.39 10.19 -3.73
N THR A 145 14.37 10.96 -4.03
CA THR A 145 14.47 12.42 -4.16
C THR A 145 13.21 13.09 -3.61
N VAL A 146 13.29 14.39 -3.40
CA VAL A 146 12.18 15.20 -2.88
C VAL A 146 11.83 16.28 -3.89
N LEU A 147 10.54 16.47 -4.15
CA LEU A 147 10.02 17.65 -4.83
C LEU A 147 9.11 18.44 -3.91
N VAL A 148 9.44 19.71 -3.73
CA VAL A 148 8.66 20.66 -2.95
C VAL A 148 8.39 21.91 -3.79
N ASP A 149 7.32 22.63 -3.46
CA ASP A 149 7.06 23.94 -4.04
C ASP A 149 7.62 25.01 -3.12
N PRO A 150 8.64 25.74 -3.58
CA PRO A 150 9.23 26.81 -2.80
C PRO A 150 8.25 27.92 -2.43
N SER A 151 7.24 28.15 -3.27
CA SER A 151 6.30 29.27 -3.11
C SER A 151 5.19 29.03 -2.08
N THR A 152 5.00 27.77 -1.63
CA THR A 152 3.85 27.43 -0.78
C THR A 152 3.96 27.95 0.64
N ASP A 153 5.16 28.24 1.16
CA ASP A 153 5.40 28.69 2.54
C ASP A 153 6.01 30.10 2.67
N GLY A 154 5.94 30.92 1.64
CA GLY A 154 6.18 32.36 1.69
C GLY A 154 7.59 32.86 1.98
N THR A 155 8.50 32.09 2.56
CA THR A 155 9.93 32.45 2.73
C THR A 155 10.77 31.17 2.93
N TYR A 156 11.75 30.94 2.06
CA TYR A 156 12.78 29.96 2.35
C TYR A 156 13.61 30.43 3.53
N GLY A 157 13.48 29.77 4.68
CA GLY A 157 14.52 29.84 5.69
C GLY A 157 15.81 29.22 5.15
N ALA A 158 16.96 29.74 5.62
CA ALA A 158 18.28 29.26 5.20
C ALA A 158 18.43 27.73 5.30
N GLU A 159 17.79 27.11 6.28
CA GLU A 159 17.79 25.65 6.48
C GLU A 159 17.11 24.87 5.35
N LYS A 160 15.96 25.37 4.86
CA LYS A 160 15.23 24.75 3.73
C LYS A 160 16.04 24.85 2.44
N GLU A 161 16.72 25.96 2.23
CA GLU A 161 17.60 26.17 1.07
C GLU A 161 18.78 25.21 1.11
N ILE A 162 19.41 25.03 2.25
CA ILE A 162 20.53 24.08 2.46
C ILE A 162 20.06 22.66 2.14
N ALA A 163 18.94 22.23 2.70
CA ALA A 163 18.38 20.91 2.46
C ALA A 163 18.04 20.68 0.98
N LEU A 164 17.48 21.69 0.29
CA LEU A 164 17.18 21.58 -1.13
C LEU A 164 18.46 21.51 -1.99
N LYS A 165 19.50 22.26 -1.66
CA LYS A 165 20.83 22.15 -2.31
C LYS A 165 21.41 20.75 -2.17
N GLU A 166 21.29 20.14 -0.98
CA GLU A 166 21.74 18.75 -0.73
C GLU A 166 20.96 17.77 -1.63
N ILE A 167 19.63 17.87 -1.68
CA ILE A 167 18.79 17.01 -2.53
C ILE A 167 19.15 17.14 -4.01
N ILE A 168 19.37 18.36 -4.49
CA ILE A 168 19.78 18.62 -5.87
C ILE A 168 21.15 17.99 -6.15
N ALA A 169 22.11 18.15 -5.24
CA ALA A 169 23.45 17.58 -5.37
C ALA A 169 23.40 16.04 -5.41
N ASP A 170 22.60 15.41 -4.55
CA ASP A 170 22.41 13.97 -4.54
C ASP A 170 21.70 13.47 -5.81
N TYR A 171 20.71 14.22 -6.32
CA TYR A 171 20.06 13.88 -7.58
C TYR A 171 21.05 13.95 -8.75
N ASN A 172 21.89 14.98 -8.79
CA ASN A 172 22.96 15.07 -9.77
C ASN A 172 23.92 13.88 -9.66
N ALA A 173 24.41 13.58 -8.46
CA ALA A 173 25.34 12.46 -8.22
C ALA A 173 24.76 11.09 -8.62
N ASN A 174 23.47 10.87 -8.37
CA ASN A 174 22.79 9.61 -8.70
C ASN A 174 22.58 9.39 -10.20
N PHE A 175 22.43 10.47 -10.98
CA PHE A 175 21.95 10.36 -12.37
C PHE A 175 22.83 11.01 -13.41
N TYR A 176 23.80 11.85 -13.03
CA TYR A 176 24.65 12.60 -13.94
C TYR A 176 26.13 12.53 -13.52
N LYS A 177 27.02 12.66 -14.49
CA LYS A 177 28.48 12.68 -14.24
C LYS A 177 28.97 14.05 -13.80
N THR A 178 28.22 15.08 -14.05
CA THR A 178 28.51 16.47 -13.73
C THR A 178 27.30 17.12 -13.09
N GLU A 179 27.50 18.21 -12.39
CA GLU A 179 26.43 19.01 -11.84
C GLU A 179 25.55 19.53 -12.99
N LYS A 180 24.30 19.07 -13.06
CA LYS A 180 23.34 19.41 -14.10
C LYS A 180 22.28 20.39 -13.62
N PHE A 181 21.89 20.29 -12.36
CA PHE A 181 20.86 21.11 -11.76
C PHE A 181 21.39 21.89 -10.57
N THR A 182 20.91 23.13 -10.42
CA THR A 182 21.17 24.05 -9.32
C THR A 182 19.83 24.58 -8.80
N LEU A 183 19.86 25.45 -7.81
CA LEU A 183 18.62 26.10 -7.35
C LEU A 183 17.94 26.91 -8.43
N GLU A 184 18.69 27.62 -9.29
CA GLU A 184 18.16 28.41 -10.39
C GLU A 184 17.50 27.54 -11.47
N THR A 185 17.95 26.30 -11.62
CA THR A 185 17.41 25.34 -12.59
C THR A 185 16.51 24.27 -11.95
N TYR A 186 16.03 24.50 -10.73
CA TYR A 186 15.21 23.53 -9.98
C TYR A 186 13.92 23.13 -10.73
N ASP A 187 13.28 24.03 -11.45
CA ASP A 187 12.10 23.71 -12.26
C ASP A 187 12.42 22.74 -13.41
N GLN A 188 13.62 22.83 -13.97
CA GLN A 188 14.10 21.86 -14.95
C GLN A 188 14.35 20.48 -14.29
N MET A 189 14.84 20.45 -13.03
CA MET A 189 14.96 19.22 -12.28
C MET A 189 13.59 18.62 -12.00
N LYS A 190 12.57 19.38 -11.60
CA LYS A 190 11.19 18.90 -11.43
C LYS A 190 10.66 18.21 -12.69
N THR A 191 10.85 18.84 -13.84
CA THR A 191 10.49 18.29 -15.14
C THR A 191 11.23 16.98 -15.42
N ASN A 192 12.54 16.95 -15.15
CA ASN A 192 13.39 15.78 -15.34
C ASN A 192 12.95 14.60 -14.47
N VAL A 193 12.66 14.85 -13.18
CA VAL A 193 12.10 13.86 -12.24
C VAL A 193 10.78 13.30 -12.75
N SER A 194 9.88 14.18 -13.22
CA SER A 194 8.58 13.79 -13.76
C SER A 194 8.72 12.87 -14.97
N TRP A 195 9.55 13.23 -15.95
CA TRP A 195 9.81 12.41 -17.15
C TRP A 195 10.46 11.07 -16.80
N ARG A 196 11.40 11.06 -15.84
CA ARG A 196 12.09 9.83 -15.38
C ARG A 196 11.10 8.85 -14.74
N LEU A 197 10.24 9.32 -13.83
CA LEU A 197 9.19 8.49 -13.21
C LEU A 197 8.12 8.01 -14.19
N ALA A 198 7.85 8.80 -15.25
CA ALA A 198 6.86 8.45 -16.26
C ALA A 198 7.44 7.67 -17.43
N HIS A 199 8.76 7.44 -17.49
CA HIS A 199 9.48 6.86 -18.61
C HIS A 199 9.15 7.58 -19.94
N LYS A 200 9.16 8.92 -19.91
CA LYS A 200 8.87 9.78 -21.05
C LYS A 200 10.15 10.38 -21.65
N GLU A 201 10.04 10.93 -22.85
CA GLU A 201 11.10 11.64 -23.56
C GLU A 201 12.41 10.82 -23.62
N THR A 202 13.52 11.33 -23.10
CA THR A 202 14.84 10.68 -23.09
C THR A 202 14.89 9.47 -22.14
N PHE A 203 13.84 9.23 -21.35
CA PHE A 203 13.78 8.18 -20.33
C PHE A 203 12.93 6.96 -20.72
N LYS A 204 12.55 6.82 -21.99
CA LYS A 204 11.70 5.70 -22.48
C LYS A 204 12.33 4.31 -22.26
N ASN A 205 13.66 4.21 -22.30
CA ASN A 205 14.40 2.95 -22.23
C ASN A 205 15.39 2.94 -21.05
N LEU A 206 14.94 3.37 -19.87
CA LEU A 206 15.77 3.33 -18.67
C LEU A 206 16.13 1.89 -18.28
N LYS A 207 17.38 1.68 -17.92
CA LYS A 207 17.81 0.48 -17.21
C LYS A 207 17.46 0.63 -15.72
N LYS A 208 17.33 -0.49 -15.02
CA LYS A 208 16.95 -0.52 -13.60
C LYS A 208 17.87 0.34 -12.71
N GLU A 209 19.16 0.36 -13.02
CA GLU A 209 20.17 1.17 -12.32
C GLU A 209 19.97 2.69 -12.50
N GLN A 210 19.18 3.07 -13.48
CA GLN A 210 18.87 4.48 -13.78
C GLN A 210 17.50 4.91 -13.24
N TYR A 211 16.77 4.01 -12.55
CA TYR A 211 15.47 4.33 -11.98
C TYR A 211 15.59 5.28 -10.81
N LEU A 212 14.69 6.24 -10.74
CA LEU A 212 14.34 6.91 -9.51
C LEU A 212 13.29 6.04 -8.82
N ASN A 213 13.64 5.47 -7.68
CA ASN A 213 12.79 4.49 -7.01
C ASN A 213 11.61 5.17 -6.31
N LEU A 214 11.88 6.15 -5.44
CA LEU A 214 10.89 6.79 -4.61
C LEU A 214 10.97 8.32 -4.75
N LEU A 215 9.82 8.93 -4.98
CA LEU A 215 9.66 10.39 -4.95
C LEU A 215 8.90 10.80 -3.70
N ILE A 216 9.50 11.63 -2.86
CA ILE A 216 8.83 12.27 -1.72
C ILE A 216 8.26 13.62 -2.16
N VAL A 217 6.99 13.87 -1.80
CA VAL A 217 6.28 15.10 -2.15
C VAL A 217 5.44 15.63 -0.97
N VAL A 218 5.07 16.89 -1.01
CA VAL A 218 4.07 17.45 -0.07
C VAL A 218 2.70 17.46 -0.73
N ASN A 219 2.50 18.27 -1.76
CA ASN A 219 1.25 18.36 -2.52
C ASN A 219 1.47 18.13 -4.02
N GLN A 220 2.68 18.33 -4.50
CA GLN A 220 3.02 18.17 -5.91
C GLN A 220 2.85 16.72 -6.37
N MET A 221 2.59 16.53 -7.66
CA MET A 221 2.44 15.22 -8.30
C MET A 221 1.27 14.36 -7.78
N LEU A 222 0.55 14.78 -6.73
CA LEU A 222 -0.70 14.14 -6.32
C LEU A 222 -1.86 14.52 -7.23
N THR A 223 -1.74 15.67 -7.93
CA THR A 223 -2.65 16.11 -8.98
C THR A 223 -1.86 16.35 -10.27
N GLY A 224 -2.48 16.10 -11.42
CA GLY A 224 -1.89 16.43 -12.74
C GLY A 224 -0.73 15.53 -13.21
N PHE A 225 -0.15 14.66 -12.40
CA PHE A 225 0.91 13.73 -12.80
C PHE A 225 0.34 12.41 -13.32
N ASP A 226 0.87 11.94 -14.45
CA ASP A 226 0.45 10.68 -15.05
C ASP A 226 1.64 9.78 -15.38
N SER A 227 1.68 8.60 -14.75
CA SER A 227 2.67 7.56 -14.99
C SER A 227 2.06 6.17 -14.85
N LYS A 228 2.34 5.32 -15.84
CA LYS A 228 2.00 3.89 -15.76
C LYS A 228 2.94 3.11 -14.82
N TYR A 229 4.12 3.65 -14.56
CA TYR A 229 5.19 3.00 -13.78
C TYR A 229 5.10 3.26 -12.28
N VAL A 230 4.27 4.19 -11.82
CA VAL A 230 3.99 4.38 -10.39
C VAL A 230 2.96 3.35 -9.95
N ASN A 231 3.34 2.45 -9.05
CA ASN A 231 2.50 1.37 -8.55
C ASN A 231 2.04 1.57 -7.11
N VAL A 232 2.85 2.24 -6.29
CA VAL A 232 2.56 2.45 -4.88
C VAL A 232 2.58 3.94 -4.51
N LEU A 233 1.58 4.31 -3.69
CA LEU A 233 1.49 5.60 -3.03
C LEU A 233 1.54 5.38 -1.53
N TYR A 234 2.52 5.96 -0.86
CA TYR A 234 2.63 6.03 0.58
C TYR A 234 2.08 7.37 1.07
N MET A 235 1.25 7.35 2.09
CA MET A 235 0.53 8.51 2.59
C MET A 235 0.84 8.74 4.07
N ASP A 236 1.66 9.75 4.39
CA ASP A 236 1.84 10.25 5.75
C ASP A 236 1.16 11.63 5.90
N LYS A 237 -0.08 11.71 5.46
CA LYS A 237 -0.96 12.86 5.62
C LYS A 237 -2.42 12.45 5.57
N ILE A 238 -3.28 13.24 6.15
CA ILE A 238 -4.72 13.04 6.07
C ILE A 238 -5.23 13.74 4.81
N LEU A 239 -5.98 13.01 4.01
CA LEU A 239 -6.73 13.52 2.87
C LEU A 239 -8.19 13.06 2.99
N ASP A 240 -9.08 13.80 2.35
CA ASP A 240 -10.49 13.49 2.28
C ASP A 240 -11.05 13.73 0.88
N TYR A 241 -12.23 13.19 0.62
CA TYR A 241 -13.01 13.38 -0.59
C TYR A 241 -12.22 13.33 -1.90
N GLU A 242 -12.37 14.36 -2.74
CA GLU A 242 -11.79 14.43 -4.09
C GLU A 242 -10.25 14.34 -4.08
N ASN A 243 -9.59 15.01 -3.14
CA ASN A 243 -8.13 14.99 -3.03
C ASN A 243 -7.59 13.57 -2.81
N LEU A 244 -8.33 12.76 -2.03
CA LEU A 244 -7.98 11.37 -1.77
C LEU A 244 -8.11 10.51 -3.03
N ILE A 245 -9.23 10.62 -3.75
CA ILE A 245 -9.46 9.88 -5.00
C ILE A 245 -8.44 10.28 -6.07
N GLN A 246 -8.14 11.57 -6.20
CA GLN A 246 -7.13 12.06 -7.15
C GLN A 246 -5.74 11.53 -6.81
N ALA A 247 -5.35 11.50 -5.54
CA ALA A 247 -4.07 10.94 -5.10
C ALA A 247 -4.00 9.44 -5.38
N MET A 248 -5.02 8.66 -5.01
CA MET A 248 -5.10 7.22 -5.27
C MET A 248 -4.98 6.92 -6.77
N SER A 249 -5.62 7.73 -7.63
CA SER A 249 -5.61 7.54 -9.09
C SER A 249 -4.21 7.67 -9.74
N ARG A 250 -3.18 8.08 -9.00
CA ARG A 250 -1.79 8.06 -9.49
C ARG A 250 -1.25 6.66 -9.68
N THR A 251 -1.80 5.67 -8.98
CA THR A 251 -1.30 4.29 -8.97
C THR A 251 -2.08 3.35 -9.89
N ASN A 252 -3.25 3.70 -10.38
CA ASN A 252 -4.17 2.77 -11.06
C ASN A 252 -4.07 2.74 -12.60
N ARG A 253 -3.02 3.32 -13.19
CA ARG A 253 -2.80 3.25 -14.64
C ARG A 253 -2.35 1.86 -15.07
N ILE A 254 -2.92 1.34 -16.15
CA ILE A 254 -2.61 0.00 -16.68
C ILE A 254 -1.20 -0.02 -17.27
N LEU A 255 -0.43 -1.04 -16.90
CA LEU A 255 0.87 -1.36 -17.51
C LEU A 255 1.11 -2.87 -17.49
N GLY A 256 0.67 -3.54 -18.56
CA GLY A 256 0.85 -4.99 -18.72
C GLY A 256 0.21 -5.82 -17.59
N ASN A 257 0.50 -7.11 -17.60
CA ASN A 257 -0.09 -8.06 -16.63
C ASN A 257 0.55 -8.03 -15.24
N GLU A 258 1.71 -7.39 -15.08
CA GLU A 258 2.43 -7.36 -13.81
C GLU A 258 1.93 -6.28 -12.86
N LYS A 259 1.30 -5.22 -13.39
CA LYS A 259 0.64 -4.19 -12.60
C LYS A 259 -0.86 -4.51 -12.52
N ARG A 260 -1.28 -5.15 -11.45
CA ARG A 260 -2.66 -5.67 -11.29
C ARG A 260 -3.61 -4.68 -10.64
N HIS A 261 -3.11 -3.83 -9.75
CA HIS A 261 -3.87 -2.81 -9.02
C HIS A 261 -2.95 -1.68 -8.56
N GLY A 262 -3.55 -0.56 -8.13
CA GLY A 262 -2.83 0.51 -7.44
C GLY A 262 -2.75 0.21 -5.95
N ILE A 263 -1.57 0.33 -5.35
CA ILE A 263 -1.31 0.08 -3.94
C ILE A 263 -1.23 1.41 -3.22
N ILE A 264 -1.94 1.57 -2.11
CA ILE A 264 -1.90 2.78 -1.29
C ILE A 264 -1.71 2.40 0.17
N HIS A 265 -0.62 2.83 0.78
CA HIS A 265 -0.35 2.63 2.21
C HIS A 265 -0.59 3.91 2.98
N PHE A 266 -1.49 3.87 3.96
CA PHE A 266 -1.82 4.99 4.84
C PHE A 266 -1.19 4.76 6.21
N TYR A 267 -0.32 5.68 6.65
CA TYR A 267 0.40 5.59 7.93
C TYR A 267 -0.19 6.50 9.00
N ARG A 268 -0.60 7.71 8.63
CA ARG A 268 -1.10 8.71 9.59
C ARG A 268 -2.56 8.47 9.90
N LYS A 269 -2.89 8.24 11.17
CA LYS A 269 -4.25 8.07 11.68
C LYS A 269 -5.04 7.06 10.83
N PRO A 270 -4.63 5.79 10.80
CA PRO A 270 -5.14 4.79 9.88
C PRO A 270 -6.64 4.52 10.01
N HIS A 271 -7.24 4.62 11.22
CA HIS A 271 -8.69 4.44 11.41
C HIS A 271 -9.49 5.60 10.82
N ILE A 272 -9.01 6.83 11.00
CA ILE A 272 -9.61 8.01 10.35
C ILE A 272 -9.48 7.89 8.84
N MET A 273 -8.31 7.49 8.34
CA MET A 273 -8.09 7.35 6.90
C MET A 273 -8.94 6.23 6.30
N LYS A 274 -9.16 5.13 7.02
CA LYS A 274 -10.09 4.07 6.59
C LYS A 274 -11.47 4.65 6.33
N LYS A 275 -12.00 5.39 7.31
CA LYS A 275 -13.31 6.04 7.17
C LYS A 275 -13.33 7.02 5.98
N ASN A 276 -12.30 7.86 5.83
CA ASN A 276 -12.21 8.82 4.73
C ASN A 276 -12.19 8.13 3.35
N VAL A 277 -11.47 7.01 3.22
CA VAL A 277 -11.41 6.20 1.99
C VAL A 277 -12.78 5.61 1.67
N GLU A 278 -13.47 5.02 2.66
CA GLU A 278 -14.81 4.45 2.49
C GLU A 278 -15.82 5.52 2.09
N ASP A 279 -15.81 6.68 2.74
CA ASP A 279 -16.70 7.80 2.46
C ASP A 279 -16.43 8.41 1.06
N ALA A 280 -15.15 8.57 0.69
CA ALA A 280 -14.76 9.06 -0.63
C ALA A 280 -15.22 8.11 -1.74
N VAL A 281 -14.96 6.82 -1.60
CA VAL A 281 -15.37 5.82 -2.60
C VAL A 281 -16.89 5.77 -2.73
N ARG A 282 -17.63 5.83 -1.61
CA ARG A 282 -19.09 5.88 -1.65
C ARG A 282 -19.60 7.11 -2.42
N THR A 283 -18.98 8.26 -2.21
CA THR A 283 -19.37 9.52 -2.89
C THR A 283 -19.09 9.49 -4.39
N TYR A 284 -17.93 8.94 -4.82
CA TYR A 284 -17.48 9.01 -6.21
C TYR A 284 -17.76 7.74 -7.05
N SER A 285 -18.21 6.66 -6.41
CA SER A 285 -18.60 5.42 -7.11
C SER A 285 -20.13 5.22 -7.17
N GLY A 286 -20.91 6.11 -6.54
CA GLY A 286 -22.34 5.98 -6.39
C GLY A 286 -22.68 4.75 -5.50
N GLU A 287 -23.83 4.13 -5.75
CA GLU A 287 -24.26 2.94 -5.00
C GLU A 287 -23.40 1.69 -5.33
N ASN A 288 -22.64 1.72 -6.42
CA ASN A 288 -21.86 0.57 -6.88
C ASN A 288 -20.38 0.69 -6.47
N THR A 289 -20.10 0.44 -5.19
CA THR A 289 -18.74 0.38 -4.67
C THR A 289 -18.01 -0.95 -4.93
N GLN A 290 -18.74 -1.95 -5.44
CA GLN A 290 -18.18 -3.26 -5.76
C GLN A 290 -17.15 -3.16 -6.90
N GLY A 291 -15.98 -3.76 -6.72
CA GLY A 291 -14.91 -3.77 -7.71
C GLY A 291 -13.95 -2.59 -7.66
N VAL A 292 -14.23 -1.54 -6.89
CA VAL A 292 -13.28 -0.42 -6.71
C VAL A 292 -12.05 -0.87 -5.91
N PHE A 293 -12.27 -1.68 -4.87
CA PHE A 293 -11.20 -2.27 -4.08
C PHE A 293 -10.93 -3.71 -4.50
N VAL A 294 -9.66 -4.08 -4.52
CA VAL A 294 -9.25 -5.47 -4.72
C VAL A 294 -9.52 -6.31 -3.48
N ASN A 295 -9.63 -7.63 -3.66
CA ASN A 295 -9.78 -8.55 -2.54
C ASN A 295 -8.57 -8.47 -1.61
N LYS A 296 -8.82 -8.48 -0.31
CA LYS A 296 -7.78 -8.57 0.71
C LYS A 296 -7.24 -10.01 0.83
N LEU A 297 -6.13 -10.18 1.56
CA LEU A 297 -5.44 -11.46 1.70
C LEU A 297 -6.39 -12.64 2.00
N PRO A 298 -7.32 -12.59 2.98
CA PRO A 298 -8.25 -13.70 3.23
C PRO A 298 -9.11 -14.02 2.01
N GLY A 299 -9.60 -13.01 1.31
CA GLY A 299 -10.39 -13.17 0.08
C GLY A 299 -9.57 -13.77 -1.05
N ASN A 300 -8.30 -13.37 -1.20
CA ASN A 300 -7.40 -13.94 -2.20
C ASN A 300 -7.06 -15.39 -1.88
N LEU A 301 -6.77 -15.75 -0.62
CA LEU A 301 -6.52 -17.14 -0.22
C LEU A 301 -7.75 -18.03 -0.49
N LYS A 302 -8.94 -17.57 -0.14
CA LYS A 302 -10.19 -18.28 -0.45
C LYS A 302 -10.37 -18.50 -1.96
N LYS A 303 -10.11 -17.48 -2.78
CA LYS A 303 -10.18 -17.58 -4.24
C LYS A 303 -9.12 -18.51 -4.83
N MET A 304 -7.94 -18.58 -4.23
CA MET A 304 -6.92 -19.56 -4.58
C MET A 304 -7.40 -20.99 -4.31
N GLU A 305 -8.00 -21.26 -3.15
CA GLU A 305 -8.56 -22.56 -2.80
C GLU A 305 -9.70 -22.98 -3.72
N GLU A 306 -10.67 -22.09 -3.96
CA GLU A 306 -11.77 -22.31 -4.90
C GLU A 306 -11.24 -22.67 -6.30
N THR A 307 -10.28 -21.88 -6.80
CA THR A 307 -9.71 -22.09 -8.15
C THR A 307 -8.88 -23.36 -8.22
N TYR A 308 -8.13 -23.69 -7.15
CA TYR A 308 -7.39 -24.95 -7.05
C TYR A 308 -8.34 -26.17 -7.08
N SER A 309 -9.45 -26.11 -6.34
CA SER A 309 -10.47 -27.14 -6.35
C SER A 309 -11.06 -27.35 -7.76
N GLU A 310 -11.34 -26.25 -8.49
CA GLU A 310 -11.80 -26.34 -9.89
C GLU A 310 -10.76 -27.03 -10.79
N ILE A 311 -9.45 -26.75 -10.60
CA ILE A 311 -8.36 -27.41 -11.34
C ILE A 311 -8.28 -28.90 -10.95
N GLN A 312 -8.35 -29.20 -9.66
CA GLN A 312 -8.31 -30.56 -9.16
C GLN A 312 -9.45 -31.41 -9.75
N ASP A 313 -10.69 -30.90 -9.73
CA ASP A 313 -11.85 -31.55 -10.32
C ASP A 313 -11.68 -31.80 -11.82
N LEU A 314 -11.07 -30.87 -12.53
CA LEU A 314 -10.79 -30.99 -13.95
C LEU A 314 -9.80 -32.15 -14.24
N PHE A 315 -8.73 -32.27 -13.47
CA PHE A 315 -7.75 -33.34 -13.61
C PHE A 315 -8.28 -34.68 -13.11
N VAL A 316 -9.07 -34.72 -12.04
CA VAL A 316 -9.75 -35.95 -11.56
C VAL A 316 -10.70 -36.50 -12.64
N LYS A 317 -11.50 -35.64 -13.28
CA LYS A 317 -12.39 -36.03 -14.40
C LYS A 317 -11.62 -36.56 -15.61
N ALA A 318 -10.39 -36.08 -15.82
CA ALA A 318 -9.48 -36.57 -16.85
C ALA A 318 -8.73 -37.85 -16.45
N GLY A 319 -8.93 -38.40 -15.22
CA GLY A 319 -8.25 -39.60 -14.71
C GLY A 319 -6.81 -39.35 -14.24
N ILE A 320 -6.45 -38.10 -13.90
CA ILE A 320 -5.08 -37.70 -13.54
C ILE A 320 -5.09 -36.92 -12.21
N PRO A 321 -5.53 -37.53 -11.10
CA PRO A 321 -5.72 -36.82 -9.83
C PRO A 321 -4.42 -36.29 -9.20
N ASP A 322 -3.26 -36.77 -9.63
CA ASP A 322 -1.92 -36.43 -9.13
C ASP A 322 -1.21 -35.37 -9.98
N PHE A 323 -1.86 -34.81 -10.99
CA PHE A 323 -1.27 -33.85 -11.93
C PHE A 323 -0.01 -34.37 -12.65
N SER A 324 0.15 -35.69 -12.80
CA SER A 324 1.37 -36.31 -13.36
C SER A 324 1.59 -36.02 -14.86
N LYS A 325 0.51 -35.76 -15.61
CA LYS A 325 0.53 -35.36 -17.01
C LYS A 325 -0.56 -34.39 -17.35
N LEU A 326 -0.54 -33.79 -18.54
CA LEU A 326 -1.65 -32.99 -19.07
C LEU A 326 -2.82 -33.90 -19.48
N PRO A 327 -4.07 -33.40 -19.39
CA PRO A 327 -5.22 -34.04 -20.04
C PRO A 327 -5.00 -34.21 -21.54
N ASP A 328 -5.54 -35.29 -22.11
CA ASP A 328 -5.37 -35.58 -23.54
C ASP A 328 -6.24 -34.69 -24.44
N ASP A 329 -7.33 -34.10 -23.90
CA ASP A 329 -8.27 -33.26 -24.60
C ASP A 329 -7.86 -31.77 -24.57
N ASP A 330 -7.72 -31.16 -25.74
CA ASP A 330 -7.29 -29.77 -25.91
C ASP A 330 -8.26 -28.76 -25.26
N ALA A 331 -9.58 -29.04 -25.22
CA ALA A 331 -10.55 -28.17 -24.57
C ALA A 331 -10.39 -28.18 -23.04
N THR A 332 -10.04 -29.32 -22.46
CA THR A 332 -9.72 -29.46 -21.04
C THR A 332 -8.39 -28.77 -20.70
N VAL A 333 -7.37 -28.90 -21.58
CA VAL A 333 -6.11 -28.15 -21.42
C VAL A 333 -6.34 -26.63 -21.47
N ALA A 334 -7.17 -26.14 -22.39
CA ALA A 334 -7.50 -24.71 -22.48
C ALA A 334 -8.22 -24.19 -21.22
N LYS A 335 -9.12 -25.00 -20.62
CA LYS A 335 -9.73 -24.67 -19.33
C LYS A 335 -8.72 -24.64 -18.19
N PHE A 336 -7.81 -25.62 -18.15
CA PHE A 336 -6.72 -25.64 -17.16
C PHE A 336 -5.87 -24.37 -17.27
N VAL A 337 -5.47 -23.94 -18.45
CA VAL A 337 -4.68 -22.72 -18.66
C VAL A 337 -5.40 -21.49 -18.10
N LYS A 338 -6.71 -21.34 -18.36
CA LYS A 338 -7.51 -20.25 -17.83
C LYS A 338 -7.57 -20.27 -16.30
N LEU A 339 -7.81 -21.42 -15.70
CA LEU A 339 -7.85 -21.59 -14.25
C LEU A 339 -6.49 -21.36 -13.60
N TYR A 340 -5.41 -21.87 -14.21
CA TYR A 340 -4.06 -21.64 -13.71
C TYR A 340 -3.69 -20.15 -13.72
N ASN A 341 -4.00 -19.42 -14.79
CA ASN A 341 -3.79 -17.98 -14.86
C ASN A 341 -4.61 -17.23 -13.82
N LYS A 342 -5.87 -17.66 -13.58
CA LYS A 342 -6.74 -17.12 -12.54
C LYS A 342 -6.15 -17.36 -11.14
N PHE A 343 -5.65 -18.57 -10.85
CA PHE A 343 -4.97 -18.89 -9.59
C PHE A 343 -3.72 -18.01 -9.39
N ASN A 344 -2.87 -17.90 -10.41
CA ASN A 344 -1.68 -17.04 -10.34
C ASN A 344 -2.02 -15.58 -10.09
N ALA A 345 -3.13 -15.09 -10.64
CA ALA A 345 -3.61 -13.74 -10.38
C ALA A 345 -3.89 -13.51 -8.89
N TYR A 346 -4.55 -14.45 -8.23
CA TYR A 346 -4.82 -14.36 -6.78
C TYR A 346 -3.54 -14.56 -5.95
N LEU A 347 -2.66 -15.48 -6.36
CA LEU A 347 -1.36 -15.72 -5.70
C LEU A 347 -0.48 -14.48 -5.71
N ASP A 348 -0.37 -13.79 -6.85
CA ASP A 348 0.44 -12.58 -6.94
C ASP A 348 -0.17 -11.44 -6.11
N ALA A 349 -1.51 -11.29 -6.10
CA ALA A 349 -2.19 -10.35 -5.22
C ALA A 349 -1.95 -10.69 -3.74
N ALA A 350 -2.03 -11.97 -3.37
CA ALA A 350 -1.74 -12.43 -2.01
C ALA A 350 -0.28 -12.17 -1.61
N LYS A 351 0.69 -12.40 -2.51
CA LYS A 351 2.12 -12.13 -2.25
C LYS A 351 2.39 -10.65 -1.96
N VAL A 352 1.75 -9.75 -2.69
CA VAL A 352 1.84 -8.30 -2.42
C VAL A 352 1.30 -7.96 -1.01
N GLN A 353 0.30 -8.71 -0.55
CA GLN A 353 -0.33 -8.58 0.76
C GLN A 353 0.35 -9.39 1.87
N GLY A 354 1.55 -9.91 1.60
CA GLY A 354 2.39 -10.59 2.59
C GLY A 354 2.27 -12.12 2.64
N PHE A 355 1.60 -12.74 1.65
CA PHE A 355 1.59 -14.20 1.53
C PHE A 355 2.98 -14.74 1.19
N SER A 356 3.34 -15.83 1.86
CA SER A 356 4.55 -16.62 1.59
C SER A 356 4.25 -18.10 1.86
N TRP A 357 4.77 -19.00 1.03
CA TRP A 357 4.50 -20.43 1.14
C TRP A 357 5.09 -21.08 2.41
N ASP A 358 6.06 -20.47 3.05
CA ASP A 358 6.73 -20.93 4.27
C ASP A 358 5.94 -20.59 5.54
N LYS A 359 4.89 -19.79 5.46
CA LYS A 359 4.01 -19.46 6.57
C LYS A 359 2.78 -20.38 6.61
N ASN A 360 2.52 -20.99 7.76
CA ASN A 360 1.40 -21.89 7.95
C ASN A 360 0.06 -21.17 8.18
N SER A 361 0.08 -19.92 8.65
CA SER A 361 -1.11 -19.12 8.87
C SER A 361 -0.80 -17.63 8.84
N TYR A 362 -1.80 -16.83 8.58
CA TYR A 362 -1.73 -15.38 8.53
C TYR A 362 -2.77 -14.81 9.48
N PHE A 363 -2.35 -13.93 10.38
CA PHE A 363 -3.30 -13.16 11.17
C PHE A 363 -3.94 -12.10 10.28
N VAL A 364 -5.26 -12.11 10.23
CA VAL A 364 -6.00 -11.11 9.46
C VAL A 364 -5.79 -9.76 10.14
N GLY A 365 -5.11 -8.83 9.47
CA GLY A 365 -4.91 -7.48 9.95
C GLY A 365 -3.74 -7.24 10.90
N GLU A 366 -2.72 -8.09 10.91
CA GLU A 366 -1.51 -7.91 11.75
C GLU A 366 -0.84 -6.54 11.60
N SER A 367 -1.19 -5.78 10.55
CA SER A 367 -0.74 -4.42 10.31
C SER A 367 -1.79 -3.54 9.60
N GLU A 368 -3.08 -3.94 9.61
CA GLU A 368 -4.15 -3.20 8.94
C GLU A 368 -5.36 -2.96 9.87
N VAL A 369 -5.93 -1.75 9.80
CA VAL A 369 -7.17 -1.38 10.50
C VAL A 369 -8.36 -2.19 9.98
N GLY A 370 -9.17 -2.70 10.89
CA GLY A 370 -10.47 -3.30 10.58
C GLY A 370 -10.53 -4.80 10.64
N THR A 371 -9.56 -5.44 11.26
CA THR A 371 -9.68 -6.82 11.70
C THR A 371 -10.58 -6.88 12.92
N PRO A 372 -11.58 -7.77 12.96
CA PRO A 372 -12.33 -7.98 14.20
C PRO A 372 -11.40 -8.61 15.24
N GLU A 373 -11.01 -7.84 16.23
CA GLU A 373 -10.43 -8.36 17.47
C GLU A 373 -11.58 -8.88 18.31
N LYS A 374 -11.57 -10.18 18.60
CA LYS A 374 -12.47 -10.76 19.60
C LYS A 374 -11.69 -10.84 20.91
N GLU A 375 -12.06 -9.98 21.85
CA GLU A 375 -11.54 -10.02 23.20
C GLU A 375 -12.24 -11.12 24.00
N PHE A 376 -11.45 -11.95 24.70
CA PHE A 376 -11.96 -12.96 25.62
C PHE A 376 -11.35 -12.75 26.99
N PRO A 377 -12.17 -12.69 28.07
CA PRO A 377 -11.65 -12.65 29.42
C PRO A 377 -10.93 -13.96 29.75
N VAL A 378 -9.69 -13.88 30.22
CA VAL A 378 -8.91 -15.01 30.71
C VAL A 378 -9.07 -15.11 32.21
N GLN A 379 -8.94 -16.33 32.80
CA GLN A 379 -9.15 -16.60 34.22
C GLN A 379 -8.25 -15.82 35.17
N ASP A 380 -7.19 -15.21 34.72
CA ASP A 380 -6.25 -14.40 35.50
C ASP A 380 -6.60 -12.88 35.49
N GLY A 381 -7.74 -12.50 34.89
CA GLY A 381 -8.15 -11.11 34.79
C GLY A 381 -7.51 -10.34 33.64
N THR A 382 -6.69 -10.97 32.78
CA THR A 382 -6.17 -10.40 31.55
C THR A 382 -7.13 -10.65 30.41
N THR A 383 -7.10 -9.78 29.39
CA THR A 383 -7.91 -9.93 28.17
C THR A 383 -7.02 -10.55 27.09
N ALA A 384 -7.39 -11.73 26.59
CA ALA A 384 -6.72 -12.31 25.43
C ALA A 384 -7.41 -11.85 24.16
N VAL A 385 -6.64 -11.29 23.23
CA VAL A 385 -7.11 -10.93 21.90
C VAL A 385 -6.94 -12.13 20.97
N LEU A 386 -8.06 -12.71 20.53
CA LEU A 386 -8.04 -13.73 19.47
C LEU A 386 -8.07 -13.05 18.12
N ARG A 387 -6.93 -13.01 17.45
CA ARG A 387 -6.84 -12.63 16.04
C ARG A 387 -7.32 -13.79 15.18
N GLU A 388 -8.23 -13.50 14.27
CA GLU A 388 -8.68 -14.47 13.29
C GLU A 388 -7.51 -14.84 12.38
N SER A 389 -7.10 -16.10 12.38
CA SER A 389 -6.05 -16.58 11.48
C SER A 389 -6.65 -17.21 10.23
N VAL A 390 -6.04 -16.96 9.09
CA VAL A 390 -6.37 -17.62 7.83
C VAL A 390 -5.15 -18.40 7.34
N SER A 391 -5.39 -19.53 6.72
CA SER A 391 -4.38 -20.38 6.12
C SER A 391 -4.79 -20.73 4.69
N LEU A 392 -3.82 -21.10 3.86
CA LEU A 392 -4.09 -21.65 2.54
C LEU A 392 -4.03 -23.18 2.63
N GLY A 393 -5.11 -23.86 2.25
CA GLY A 393 -5.18 -25.34 2.20
C GLY A 393 -4.40 -25.95 1.02
N VAL A 394 -3.90 -25.15 0.08
CA VAL A 394 -3.13 -25.60 -1.08
C VAL A 394 -1.66 -25.71 -0.71
N LEU A 395 -1.06 -26.87 -0.97
CA LEU A 395 0.37 -27.10 -0.74
C LEU A 395 1.21 -26.50 -1.89
N GLN A 396 2.38 -25.94 -1.56
CA GLN A 396 3.32 -25.43 -2.55
C GLN A 396 3.71 -26.50 -3.57
N SER A 397 3.95 -27.74 -3.13
CA SER A 397 4.30 -28.87 -4.03
C SER A 397 3.22 -29.17 -5.05
N SER A 398 1.95 -29.01 -4.69
CA SER A 398 0.83 -29.17 -5.62
C SER A 398 0.81 -28.04 -6.66
N PHE A 399 1.06 -26.81 -6.20
CA PHE A 399 1.18 -25.66 -7.11
C PHE A 399 2.38 -25.80 -8.06
N ASP A 400 3.51 -26.30 -7.58
CA ASP A 400 4.71 -26.54 -8.42
C ASP A 400 4.42 -27.58 -9.50
N SER A 401 3.66 -28.64 -9.18
CA SER A 401 3.21 -29.63 -10.16
C SER A 401 2.33 -29.01 -11.26
N LEU A 402 1.38 -28.15 -10.86
CA LEU A 402 0.54 -27.40 -11.81
C LEU A 402 1.36 -26.44 -12.67
N THR A 403 2.36 -25.78 -12.07
CA THR A 403 3.27 -24.89 -12.79
C THR A 403 4.05 -25.64 -13.86
N GLN A 404 4.52 -26.85 -13.56
CA GLN A 404 5.18 -27.68 -14.53
C GLN A 404 4.26 -28.03 -15.72
N ARG A 405 3.01 -28.42 -15.44
CA ARG A 405 2.00 -28.68 -16.49
C ARG A 405 1.72 -27.44 -17.35
N TYR A 406 1.61 -26.28 -16.72
CA TYR A 406 1.42 -25.03 -17.46
C TYR A 406 2.59 -24.71 -18.39
N VAL A 407 3.82 -24.88 -17.92
CA VAL A 407 5.03 -24.69 -18.73
C VAL A 407 5.09 -25.64 -19.94
N GLU A 408 4.62 -26.89 -19.78
CA GLU A 408 4.52 -27.84 -20.89
C GLU A 408 3.56 -27.35 -22.00
N VAL A 409 2.40 -26.77 -21.61
CA VAL A 409 1.47 -26.19 -22.59
C VAL A 409 2.09 -25.03 -23.34
N VAL A 410 2.74 -24.11 -22.61
CA VAL A 410 3.38 -22.90 -23.20
C VAL A 410 4.52 -23.30 -24.16
N LYS A 411 5.37 -24.26 -23.77
CA LYS A 411 6.50 -24.74 -24.61
C LYS A 411 6.04 -25.61 -25.78
N GLY A 412 4.95 -26.36 -25.61
CA GLY A 412 4.40 -27.25 -26.64
C GLY A 412 3.56 -26.54 -27.70
N GLY A 413 3.36 -25.25 -27.62
CA GLY A 413 2.54 -24.46 -28.57
C GLY A 413 1.03 -24.81 -28.55
N LYS A 414 0.58 -25.61 -27.57
CA LYS A 414 -0.82 -25.98 -27.39
C LYS A 414 -1.51 -24.97 -26.46
N GLY A 415 -2.03 -23.87 -26.99
CA GLY A 415 -2.83 -22.97 -26.16
C GLY A 415 -2.81 -21.48 -26.50
N THR A 416 -2.17 -21.05 -27.57
CA THR A 416 -2.27 -19.67 -28.07
C THR A 416 -3.25 -19.56 -29.24
N GLY A 417 -4.51 -19.88 -29.01
CA GLY A 417 -5.63 -19.41 -29.82
C GLY A 417 -6.08 -18.09 -29.25
N SER A 418 -5.81 -17.00 -29.93
CA SER A 418 -6.32 -15.66 -29.68
C SER A 418 -7.85 -15.67 -29.67
N GLY A 419 -8.42 -15.14 -28.59
CA GLY A 419 -9.83 -14.84 -28.43
C GLY A 419 -9.97 -13.78 -27.34
#